data_51a5f8b935acd2d2f5d5717682e41aa1
#
_entry.id   51a5f8b935acd2d2f5d5717682e41aa1
#
_cell.length_a   1.000
_cell.length_b   1.000
_cell.length_c   1.000
_cell.angle_alpha   90.00
_cell.angle_beta   90.00
_cell.angle_gamma   90.00
#
_symmetry.space_group_name_H-M   'P 1'
#
loop_
_entity.id
_entity.type
_entity.pdbx_description
1 polymer ?
#
loop_
_entity_poly.entity_id
_entity_poly.type
_entity_poly.pdbx_seq_one_letter_code
_entity_poly.pdbx_strand_id
1 'polypeptide(L)'
;MVDSLDTATPARRRRSDARRSVDAILNAARVVIGERSDASMEEIATTAGVTRQTVYAHFPSRDALIAALIEAAAAEYAALLDAAGLDTAPPADALAQFLDAGWRFIRRYPLLLDPTATGIPRPTSNDPHDVVPPRLERLIQRGQRMGDFDGSLHAAWLAAAVIGLQHAAAAEVADGRLTAREAAALCLESTLRLCGSSARPTASR
;
A
#
# COMPACT_ATOMS: atom_id res chain seq x y z
N MET A 1 31.45 15.42 35.34
CA MET A 1 30.26 15.33 34.45
C MET A 1 30.74 15.61 33.06
N VAL A 2 31.06 14.57 32.32
CA VAL A 2 31.74 14.66 31.00
C VAL A 2 30.65 14.42 29.94
N ASP A 3 30.51 15.43 29.12
CA ASP A 3 29.59 15.52 28.00
C ASP A 3 29.99 14.46 26.96
N SER A 4 29.15 13.43 26.78
CA SER A 4 29.36 12.41 25.74
C SER A 4 28.89 12.98 24.41
N LEU A 5 29.77 13.73 23.74
CA LEU A 5 29.60 14.14 22.36
C LEU A 5 29.53 12.88 21.46
N ASP A 6 28.33 12.65 20.90
CA ASP A 6 28.05 11.60 19.91
C ASP A 6 28.89 11.84 18.64
N THR A 7 30.10 11.27 18.61
CA THR A 7 31.02 11.31 17.46
C THR A 7 30.62 10.26 16.44
N ALA A 8 29.50 10.47 15.76
CA ALA A 8 29.15 9.67 14.58
C ALA A 8 30.23 9.86 13.51
N THR A 9 30.89 8.76 13.11
CA THR A 9 31.93 8.73 12.08
C THR A 9 31.45 9.42 10.80
N PRO A 10 32.26 10.24 10.10
CA PRO A 10 31.86 10.98 8.90
C PRO A 10 31.16 10.13 7.82
N ALA A 11 31.56 8.87 7.68
CA ALA A 11 30.94 7.91 6.76
C ALA A 11 29.50 7.49 7.19
N ARG A 12 29.23 7.45 8.50
CA ARG A 12 27.87 7.17 9.04
C ARG A 12 26.95 8.35 8.84
N ARG A 13 27.45 9.57 9.02
CA ARG A 13 26.72 10.80 8.81
C ARG A 13 26.32 10.96 7.34
N ARG A 14 27.28 10.77 6.40
CA ARG A 14 27.00 10.81 4.94
C ARG A 14 25.95 9.80 4.52
N ARG A 15 25.98 8.56 5.05
CA ARG A 15 24.97 7.53 4.78
C ARG A 15 23.59 7.91 5.33
N SER A 16 23.54 8.51 6.51
CA SER A 16 22.30 9.01 7.11
C SER A 16 21.71 10.18 6.31
N ASP A 17 22.56 11.10 5.83
CA ASP A 17 22.13 12.24 5.02
C ASP A 17 21.59 11.78 3.65
N ALA A 18 22.28 10.84 3.00
CA ALA A 18 21.84 10.24 1.75
C ALA A 18 20.48 9.54 1.88
N ARG A 19 20.28 8.78 2.97
CA ARG A 19 19.00 8.13 3.27
C ARG A 19 17.88 9.15 3.47
N ARG A 20 18.11 10.19 4.26
CA ARG A 20 17.14 11.27 4.46
C ARG A 20 16.76 11.95 3.15
N SER A 21 17.73 12.18 2.26
CA SER A 21 17.45 12.74 0.93
C SER A 21 16.59 11.82 0.08
N VAL A 22 16.87 10.52 0.05
CA VAL A 22 16.05 9.52 -0.66
C VAL A 22 14.62 9.50 -0.12
N ASP A 23 14.44 9.44 1.21
CA ASP A 23 13.13 9.41 1.86
C ASP A 23 12.33 10.69 1.56
N ALA A 24 13.01 11.87 1.59
CA ALA A 24 12.37 13.14 1.25
C ALA A 24 11.93 13.18 -0.22
N ILE A 25 12.77 12.70 -1.15
CA ILE A 25 12.45 12.65 -2.59
C ILE A 25 11.28 11.70 -2.86
N LEU A 26 11.28 10.50 -2.27
CA LEU A 26 10.19 9.53 -2.43
C LEU A 26 8.87 10.06 -1.86
N ASN A 27 8.90 10.71 -0.69
CA ASN A 27 7.71 11.34 -0.12
C ASN A 27 7.17 12.48 -0.99
N ALA A 28 8.05 13.34 -1.51
CA ALA A 28 7.67 14.40 -2.44
C ALA A 28 7.07 13.84 -3.73
N ALA A 29 7.72 12.82 -4.33
CA ALA A 29 7.25 12.14 -5.52
C ALA A 29 5.86 11.54 -5.31
N ARG A 30 5.62 10.86 -4.18
CA ARG A 30 4.33 10.31 -3.82
C ARG A 30 3.21 11.37 -3.81
N VAL A 31 3.47 12.53 -3.22
CA VAL A 31 2.49 13.63 -3.14
C VAL A 31 2.26 14.24 -4.52
N VAL A 32 3.33 14.70 -5.18
CA VAL A 32 3.24 15.48 -6.41
C VAL A 32 2.71 14.64 -7.58
N ILE A 33 3.18 13.38 -7.73
CA ILE A 33 2.68 12.48 -8.78
C ILE A 33 1.26 11.97 -8.45
N GLY A 34 0.91 11.84 -7.16
CA GLY A 34 -0.44 11.49 -6.72
C GLY A 34 -1.48 12.55 -7.04
N GLU A 35 -1.08 13.84 -7.04
CA GLU A 35 -1.93 14.96 -7.44
C GLU A 35 -1.96 15.15 -8.96
N ARG A 36 -0.82 14.91 -9.62
CA ARG A 36 -0.64 15.13 -11.04
C ARG A 36 0.39 14.16 -11.64
N SER A 37 -0.09 13.21 -12.43
CA SER A 37 0.73 12.13 -12.98
C SER A 37 1.87 12.58 -13.90
N ASP A 38 1.79 13.77 -14.49
CA ASP A 38 2.81 14.37 -15.37
C ASP A 38 3.86 15.23 -14.66
N ALA A 39 3.82 15.30 -13.32
CA ALA A 39 4.73 16.10 -12.52
C ALA A 39 6.21 15.85 -12.86
N SER A 40 6.97 16.94 -12.97
CA SER A 40 8.38 16.92 -13.37
C SER A 40 9.33 16.58 -12.23
N MET A 41 10.55 16.12 -12.56
CA MET A 41 11.63 15.91 -11.60
C MET A 41 12.03 17.19 -10.85
N GLU A 42 11.81 18.36 -11.44
CA GLU A 42 12.10 19.66 -10.85
C GLU A 42 11.06 20.03 -9.77
N GLU A 43 9.78 19.79 -10.03
CA GLU A 43 8.71 19.96 -9.05
C GLU A 43 8.92 19.03 -7.85
N ILE A 44 9.31 17.78 -8.10
CA ILE A 44 9.65 16.82 -7.05
C ILE A 44 10.83 17.30 -6.21
N ALA A 45 11.90 17.82 -6.85
CA ALA A 45 13.06 18.36 -6.14
C ALA A 45 12.68 19.55 -5.25
N THR A 46 11.87 20.47 -5.78
CA THR A 46 11.35 21.64 -5.05
C THR A 46 10.54 21.20 -3.82
N THR A 47 9.62 20.28 -4.01
CA THR A 47 8.77 19.75 -2.92
C THR A 47 9.58 18.98 -1.87
N ALA A 48 10.64 18.25 -2.31
CA ALA A 48 11.54 17.52 -1.41
C ALA A 48 12.53 18.46 -0.66
N GLY A 49 12.62 19.75 -1.02
CA GLY A 49 13.59 20.68 -0.46
C GLY A 49 15.04 20.34 -0.82
N VAL A 50 15.27 19.71 -1.98
CA VAL A 50 16.59 19.35 -2.48
C VAL A 50 16.85 19.97 -3.86
N THR A 51 18.11 19.95 -4.32
CA THR A 51 18.42 20.39 -5.67
C THR A 51 18.03 19.34 -6.72
N ARG A 52 17.74 19.79 -7.96
CA ARG A 52 17.52 18.88 -9.10
C ARG A 52 18.69 17.90 -9.28
N GLN A 53 19.92 18.40 -9.10
CA GLN A 53 21.12 17.56 -9.19
C GLN A 53 21.12 16.46 -8.13
N THR A 54 20.64 16.75 -6.92
CA THR A 54 20.50 15.74 -5.84
C THR A 54 19.49 14.66 -6.24
N VAL A 55 18.37 15.05 -6.85
CA VAL A 55 17.37 14.04 -7.32
C VAL A 55 17.98 13.14 -8.38
N TYR A 56 18.66 13.71 -9.41
CA TYR A 56 19.28 12.91 -10.46
C TYR A 56 20.50 12.08 -9.99
N ALA A 57 21.15 12.48 -8.90
CA ALA A 57 22.21 11.68 -8.28
C ALA A 57 21.68 10.40 -7.64
N HIS A 58 20.43 10.40 -7.15
CA HIS A 58 19.76 9.23 -6.57
C HIS A 58 18.90 8.46 -7.58
N PHE A 59 18.23 9.17 -8.48
CA PHE A 59 17.27 8.62 -9.45
C PHE A 59 17.60 9.18 -10.84
N PRO A 60 18.34 8.42 -11.67
CA PRO A 60 18.86 8.91 -12.95
C PRO A 60 17.76 9.21 -13.98
N SER A 61 16.55 8.69 -13.78
CA SER A 61 15.39 8.96 -14.62
C SER A 61 14.10 9.02 -13.79
N ARG A 62 13.03 9.54 -14.40
CA ARG A 62 11.69 9.49 -13.83
C ARG A 62 11.22 8.05 -13.59
N ASP A 63 11.50 7.15 -14.52
CA ASP A 63 11.14 5.74 -14.41
C ASP A 63 11.85 5.06 -13.24
N ALA A 64 13.14 5.38 -13.02
CA ALA A 64 13.88 4.89 -11.86
C ALA A 64 13.28 5.41 -10.53
N LEU A 65 12.82 6.66 -10.49
CA LEU A 65 12.15 7.21 -9.32
C LEU A 65 10.80 6.53 -9.08
N ILE A 66 10.00 6.32 -10.12
CA ILE A 66 8.70 5.64 -10.02
C ILE A 66 8.90 4.18 -9.57
N ALA A 67 9.88 3.47 -10.13
CA ALA A 67 10.20 2.11 -9.71
C ALA A 67 10.56 2.03 -8.22
N ALA A 68 11.43 2.94 -7.74
CA ALA A 68 11.78 3.02 -6.33
C ALA A 68 10.58 3.40 -5.44
N LEU A 69 9.67 4.25 -5.93
CA LEU A 69 8.43 4.60 -5.23
C LEU A 69 7.50 3.39 -5.10
N ILE A 70 7.39 2.58 -6.15
CA ILE A 70 6.61 1.32 -6.13
C ILE A 70 7.21 0.33 -5.13
N GLU A 71 8.54 0.16 -5.12
CA GLU A 71 9.23 -0.70 -4.15
C GLU A 71 9.01 -0.23 -2.70
N ALA A 72 9.11 1.07 -2.45
CA ALA A 72 8.86 1.65 -1.14
C ALA A 72 7.40 1.46 -0.70
N ALA A 73 6.46 1.64 -1.62
CA ALA A 73 5.04 1.41 -1.39
C ALA A 73 4.75 -0.07 -1.06
N ALA A 74 5.38 -1.00 -1.79
CA ALA A 74 5.27 -2.43 -1.52
C ALA A 74 5.75 -2.82 -0.13
N ALA A 75 6.91 -2.30 0.27
CA ALA A 75 7.48 -2.54 1.59
C ALA A 75 6.58 -1.97 2.70
N GLU A 76 6.02 -0.77 2.50
CA GLU A 76 5.09 -0.16 3.46
C GLU A 76 3.80 -0.98 3.57
N TYR A 77 3.23 -1.44 2.44
CA TYR A 77 2.02 -2.26 2.47
C TYR A 77 2.27 -3.61 3.14
N ALA A 78 3.39 -4.26 2.85
CA ALA A 78 3.78 -5.49 3.54
C ALA A 78 3.85 -5.28 5.06
N ALA A 79 4.47 -4.19 5.52
CA ALA A 79 4.54 -3.85 6.94
C ALA A 79 3.15 -3.59 7.56
N LEU A 80 2.23 -2.93 6.83
CA LEU A 80 0.85 -2.74 7.28
C LEU A 80 0.11 -4.07 7.46
N LEU A 81 0.29 -5.01 6.52
CA LEU A 81 -0.31 -6.34 6.60
C LEU A 81 0.31 -7.19 7.72
N ASP A 82 1.62 -7.09 7.95
CA ASP A 82 2.30 -7.77 9.06
C ASP A 82 1.79 -7.26 10.42
N ALA A 83 1.57 -5.95 10.54
CA ALA A 83 1.03 -5.33 11.76
C ALA A 83 -0.46 -5.62 11.98
N ALA A 84 -1.19 -6.04 10.95
CA ALA A 84 -2.63 -6.27 11.01
C ALA A 84 -3.03 -7.57 11.75
N GLY A 85 -2.09 -8.44 12.13
CA GLY A 85 -2.39 -9.65 12.91
C GLY A 85 -3.28 -10.67 12.20
N LEU A 86 -3.17 -10.74 10.86
CA LEU A 86 -4.07 -11.53 10.01
C LEU A 86 -4.10 -13.02 10.33
N ASP A 87 -3.03 -13.56 10.90
CA ASP A 87 -2.89 -14.99 11.19
C ASP A 87 -3.50 -15.39 12.56
N THR A 88 -3.72 -14.42 13.45
CA THR A 88 -4.13 -14.68 14.84
C THR A 88 -5.56 -14.26 15.16
N ALA A 89 -6.08 -13.24 14.50
CA ALA A 89 -7.45 -12.77 14.67
C ALA A 89 -8.48 -13.77 14.11
N PRO A 90 -9.73 -13.78 14.61
CA PRO A 90 -10.84 -14.52 13.97
C PRO A 90 -10.94 -14.16 12.48
N PRO A 91 -11.28 -15.10 11.58
CA PRO A 91 -11.22 -14.86 10.13
C PRO A 91 -11.98 -13.64 9.64
N ALA A 92 -13.18 -13.37 10.15
CA ALA A 92 -13.95 -12.19 9.78
C ALA A 92 -13.29 -10.88 10.23
N ASP A 93 -12.72 -10.86 11.44
CA ASP A 93 -11.97 -9.69 11.97
C ASP A 93 -10.67 -9.48 11.18
N ALA A 94 -9.93 -10.56 10.90
CA ALA A 94 -8.73 -10.51 10.08
C ALA A 94 -9.02 -9.98 8.66
N LEU A 95 -10.15 -10.36 8.08
CA LEU A 95 -10.59 -9.85 6.77
C LEU A 95 -10.91 -8.35 6.82
N ALA A 96 -11.57 -7.89 7.89
CA ALA A 96 -11.80 -6.46 8.11
C ALA A 96 -10.49 -5.68 8.28
N GLN A 97 -9.52 -6.23 9.04
CA GLN A 97 -8.19 -5.63 9.22
C GLN A 97 -7.39 -5.59 7.91
N PHE A 98 -7.49 -6.65 7.09
CA PHE A 98 -6.89 -6.66 5.76
C PHE A 98 -7.44 -5.53 4.88
N LEU A 99 -8.76 -5.38 4.83
CA LEU A 99 -9.41 -4.32 4.04
C LEU A 99 -9.05 -2.93 4.57
N ASP A 100 -8.99 -2.73 5.88
CA ASP A 100 -8.56 -1.45 6.46
C ASP A 100 -7.10 -1.11 6.12
N ALA A 101 -6.19 -2.08 6.18
CA ALA A 101 -4.80 -1.90 5.75
C ALA A 101 -4.73 -1.50 4.26
N GLY A 102 -5.53 -2.15 3.40
CA GLY A 102 -5.66 -1.79 1.99
C GLY A 102 -6.19 -0.37 1.79
N TRP A 103 -7.21 0.06 2.55
CA TRP A 103 -7.73 1.42 2.50
C TRP A 103 -6.70 2.47 2.92
N ARG A 104 -5.89 2.21 3.96
CA ARG A 104 -4.78 3.10 4.35
C ARG A 104 -3.76 3.22 3.22
N PHE A 105 -3.42 2.09 2.60
CA PHE A 105 -2.48 2.04 1.49
C PHE A 105 -3.00 2.81 0.27
N ILE A 106 -4.23 2.57 -0.17
CA ILE A 106 -4.87 3.25 -1.32
C ILE A 106 -4.88 4.76 -1.12
N ARG A 107 -5.26 5.25 0.07
CA ARG A 107 -5.25 6.68 0.37
C ARG A 107 -3.86 7.29 0.35
N ARG A 108 -2.85 6.51 0.71
CA ARG A 108 -1.46 6.97 0.73
C ARG A 108 -0.82 6.96 -0.66
N TYR A 109 -1.23 6.03 -1.53
CA TYR A 109 -0.66 5.83 -2.86
C TYR A 109 -1.74 5.78 -3.96
N PRO A 110 -2.54 6.85 -4.14
CA PRO A 110 -3.64 6.86 -5.11
C PRO A 110 -3.14 6.63 -6.55
N LEU A 111 -1.92 7.06 -6.87
CA LEU A 111 -1.31 6.85 -8.19
C LEU A 111 -1.18 5.37 -8.59
N LEU A 112 -1.11 4.45 -7.63
CA LEU A 112 -0.95 3.01 -7.91
C LEU A 112 -2.27 2.33 -8.30
N LEU A 113 -3.41 3.02 -8.15
CA LEU A 113 -4.71 2.55 -8.64
C LEU A 113 -4.90 2.81 -10.14
N ASP A 114 -4.17 3.79 -10.70
CA ASP A 114 -4.24 4.12 -12.11
C ASP A 114 -3.04 3.52 -12.87
N PRO A 115 -3.22 2.43 -13.63
CA PRO A 115 -2.14 1.83 -14.43
C PRO A 115 -1.54 2.78 -15.45
N THR A 116 -2.31 3.82 -15.87
CA THR A 116 -1.85 4.81 -16.85
C THR A 116 -0.98 5.89 -16.23
N ALA A 117 -1.14 6.16 -14.94
CA ALA A 117 -0.40 7.18 -14.20
C ALA A 117 1.09 6.84 -14.05
N THR A 118 1.41 5.56 -13.96
CA THR A 118 2.80 5.11 -13.78
C THR A 118 3.55 4.96 -15.09
N GLY A 119 2.85 4.72 -16.22
CA GLY A 119 3.46 4.49 -17.55
C GLY A 119 4.35 3.23 -17.62
N ILE A 120 4.46 2.49 -16.53
CA ILE A 120 5.28 1.29 -16.43
C ILE A 120 4.36 0.09 -16.69
N PRO A 121 4.70 -0.79 -17.67
CA PRO A 121 4.02 -2.08 -17.81
C PRO A 121 4.10 -2.82 -16.47
N ARG A 122 3.00 -3.40 -16.00
CA ARG A 122 3.02 -4.20 -14.78
C ARG A 122 4.18 -5.18 -14.82
N PRO A 123 5.13 -5.12 -13.87
CA PRO A 123 6.21 -6.08 -13.80
C PRO A 123 5.60 -7.48 -13.61
N THR A 124 5.99 -8.41 -14.44
CA THR A 124 5.43 -9.76 -14.45
C THR A 124 5.92 -10.65 -13.31
N SER A 125 6.76 -10.16 -12.39
CA SER A 125 7.35 -11.02 -11.35
C SER A 125 7.79 -10.34 -10.04
N ASN A 126 7.56 -9.03 -9.85
CA ASN A 126 7.86 -8.33 -8.57
C ASN A 126 6.84 -7.20 -8.33
N ASP A 127 5.58 -7.42 -8.69
CA ASP A 127 4.51 -6.47 -8.40
C ASP A 127 4.35 -6.40 -6.86
N PRO A 128 4.29 -5.21 -6.25
CA PRO A 128 3.86 -5.05 -4.86
C PRO A 128 2.58 -5.81 -4.54
N HIS A 129 1.73 -6.01 -5.53
CA HIS A 129 0.53 -6.82 -5.44
C HIS A 129 0.82 -8.33 -5.34
N ASP A 130 2.00 -8.83 -5.74
CA ASP A 130 2.33 -10.27 -5.66
C ASP A 130 2.43 -10.79 -4.22
N VAL A 131 2.66 -9.92 -3.25
CA VAL A 131 2.71 -10.27 -1.81
C VAL A 131 1.31 -10.36 -1.19
N VAL A 132 0.33 -9.65 -1.77
CA VAL A 132 -1.02 -9.49 -1.21
C VAL A 132 -1.91 -10.71 -1.46
N PRO A 133 -2.05 -11.23 -2.70
CA PRO A 133 -2.92 -12.35 -2.99
C PRO A 133 -2.61 -13.59 -2.14
N PRO A 134 -1.35 -14.04 -1.97
CA PRO A 134 -1.06 -15.21 -1.15
C PRO A 134 -1.41 -15.05 0.33
N ARG A 135 -1.32 -13.82 0.89
CA ARG A 135 -1.70 -13.57 2.30
C ARG A 135 -3.20 -13.64 2.48
N LEU A 136 -3.95 -13.01 1.58
CA LEU A 136 -5.41 -13.03 1.60
C LEU A 136 -5.95 -14.43 1.33
N GLU A 137 -5.36 -15.16 0.39
CA GLU A 137 -5.73 -16.53 0.11
C GLU A 137 -5.55 -17.43 1.34
N ARG A 138 -4.42 -17.33 2.05
CA ARG A 138 -4.19 -18.09 3.30
C ARG A 138 -5.22 -17.74 4.38
N LEU A 139 -5.56 -16.46 4.52
CA LEU A 139 -6.60 -15.99 5.43
C LEU A 139 -7.95 -16.63 5.09
N ILE A 140 -8.36 -16.58 3.82
CA ILE A 140 -9.62 -17.15 3.35
C ILE A 140 -9.63 -18.67 3.56
N GLN A 141 -8.56 -19.39 3.19
CA GLN A 141 -8.42 -20.83 3.43
C GLN A 141 -8.54 -21.18 4.92
N ARG A 142 -7.97 -20.34 5.79
CA ARG A 142 -8.12 -20.53 7.24
C ARG A 142 -9.58 -20.39 7.66
N GLY A 143 -10.29 -19.37 7.20
CA GLY A 143 -11.70 -19.17 7.48
C GLY A 143 -12.57 -20.32 6.96
N GLN A 144 -12.29 -20.84 5.77
CA GLN A 144 -12.97 -22.00 5.20
C GLN A 144 -12.75 -23.27 6.05
N ARG A 145 -11.50 -23.52 6.50
CA ARG A 145 -11.22 -24.67 7.38
C ARG A 145 -11.88 -24.58 8.75
N MET A 146 -12.09 -23.36 9.27
CA MET A 146 -12.76 -23.11 10.55
C MET A 146 -14.29 -23.11 10.43
N GLY A 147 -14.83 -23.09 9.20
CA GLY A 147 -16.28 -23.01 8.96
C GLY A 147 -16.84 -21.58 9.05
N ASP A 148 -15.98 -20.56 9.18
CA ASP A 148 -16.38 -19.14 9.20
C ASP A 148 -16.68 -18.59 7.80
N PHE A 149 -16.08 -19.20 6.77
CA PHE A 149 -16.30 -18.89 5.35
C PHE A 149 -16.75 -20.12 4.58
N ASP A 150 -17.54 -19.87 3.51
CA ASP A 150 -18.01 -20.94 2.62
C ASP A 150 -16.82 -21.56 1.85
N GLY A 151 -16.70 -22.87 1.93
CA GLY A 151 -15.69 -23.66 1.23
C GLY A 151 -16.06 -24.05 -0.20
N SER A 152 -17.21 -23.63 -0.72
CA SER A 152 -17.69 -24.00 -2.07
C SER A 152 -16.90 -23.30 -3.18
N LEU A 153 -16.29 -22.14 -2.91
CA LEU A 153 -15.49 -21.37 -3.85
C LEU A 153 -14.00 -21.46 -3.54
N HIS A 154 -13.17 -21.44 -4.58
CA HIS A 154 -11.72 -21.46 -4.42
C HIS A 154 -11.21 -20.19 -3.72
N ALA A 155 -10.37 -20.35 -2.71
CA ALA A 155 -9.81 -19.23 -1.94
C ALA A 155 -9.03 -18.25 -2.80
N ALA A 156 -8.28 -18.72 -3.81
CA ALA A 156 -7.56 -17.85 -4.76
C ALA A 156 -8.53 -16.97 -5.58
N TRP A 157 -9.67 -17.53 -6.00
CA TRP A 157 -10.71 -16.75 -6.68
C TRP A 157 -11.32 -15.70 -5.77
N LEU A 158 -11.65 -16.07 -4.54
CA LEU A 158 -12.19 -15.15 -3.54
C LEU A 158 -11.19 -14.02 -3.24
N ALA A 159 -9.90 -14.34 -3.11
CA ALA A 159 -8.84 -13.34 -2.90
C ALA A 159 -8.79 -12.33 -4.06
N ALA A 160 -8.81 -12.80 -5.30
CA ALA A 160 -8.82 -11.93 -6.48
C ALA A 160 -10.08 -11.05 -6.52
N ALA A 161 -11.25 -11.62 -6.22
CA ALA A 161 -12.51 -10.89 -6.19
C ALA A 161 -12.55 -9.81 -5.08
N VAL A 162 -12.03 -10.11 -3.89
CA VAL A 162 -11.93 -9.15 -2.77
C VAL A 162 -11.03 -7.97 -3.14
N ILE A 163 -9.87 -8.24 -3.76
CA ILE A 163 -8.97 -7.18 -4.25
C ILE A 163 -9.68 -6.34 -5.32
N GLY A 164 -10.40 -7.00 -6.25
CA GLY A 164 -11.20 -6.32 -7.27
C GLY A 164 -12.30 -5.43 -6.68
N LEU A 165 -13.00 -5.89 -5.65
CA LEU A 165 -14.00 -5.09 -4.92
C LEU A 165 -13.39 -3.84 -4.28
N GLN A 166 -12.20 -3.98 -3.68
CA GLN A 166 -11.51 -2.86 -3.06
C GLN A 166 -11.07 -1.81 -4.09
N HIS A 167 -10.58 -2.25 -5.26
CA HIS A 167 -10.23 -1.34 -6.36
C HIS A 167 -11.49 -0.65 -6.94
N ALA A 168 -12.58 -1.39 -7.14
CA ALA A 168 -13.84 -0.80 -7.60
C ALA A 168 -14.36 0.25 -6.62
N ALA A 169 -14.36 -0.06 -5.32
CA ALA A 169 -14.78 0.88 -4.29
C ALA A 169 -13.89 2.14 -4.23
N ALA A 170 -12.58 1.98 -4.46
CA ALA A 170 -11.65 3.11 -4.53
C ALA A 170 -11.90 4.00 -5.77
N ALA A 171 -12.24 3.41 -6.91
CA ALA A 171 -12.63 4.15 -8.11
C ALA A 171 -13.92 4.99 -7.88
N GLU A 172 -14.93 4.42 -7.18
CA GLU A 172 -16.14 5.16 -6.81
C GLU A 172 -15.85 6.39 -5.92
N VAL A 173 -14.85 6.28 -5.04
CA VAL A 173 -14.39 7.41 -4.22
C VAL A 173 -13.67 8.45 -5.07
N ALA A 174 -12.78 8.03 -5.97
CA ALA A 174 -12.05 8.93 -6.86
C ALA A 174 -12.99 9.72 -7.78
N ASP A 175 -14.08 9.08 -8.26
CA ASP A 175 -15.10 9.70 -9.09
C ASP A 175 -16.11 10.54 -8.28
N GLY A 176 -15.97 10.61 -6.96
CA GLY A 176 -16.84 11.38 -6.08
C GLY A 176 -18.26 10.80 -5.91
N ARG A 177 -18.50 9.54 -6.33
CA ARG A 177 -19.80 8.87 -6.18
C ARG A 177 -20.03 8.30 -4.79
N LEU A 178 -18.95 7.98 -4.08
CA LEU A 178 -18.98 7.53 -2.68
C LEU A 178 -17.99 8.32 -1.84
N THR A 179 -18.31 8.48 -0.56
CA THR A 179 -17.31 8.88 0.42
C THR A 179 -16.40 7.70 0.76
N ALA A 180 -15.17 7.96 1.21
CA ALA A 180 -14.24 6.90 1.63
C ALA A 180 -14.82 6.00 2.74
N ARG A 181 -15.65 6.56 3.61
CA ARG A 181 -16.33 5.82 4.68
C ARG A 181 -17.42 4.88 4.15
N GLU A 182 -18.24 5.35 3.21
CA GLU A 182 -19.27 4.54 2.57
C GLU A 182 -18.64 3.41 1.76
N ALA A 183 -17.61 3.72 0.96
CA ALA A 183 -16.90 2.74 0.15
C ALA A 183 -16.25 1.64 1.02
N ALA A 184 -15.62 1.99 2.14
CA ALA A 184 -15.03 1.02 3.06
C ALA A 184 -16.11 0.10 3.68
N ALA A 185 -17.25 0.66 4.09
CA ALA A 185 -18.35 -0.12 4.66
C ALA A 185 -18.97 -1.07 3.64
N LEU A 186 -19.25 -0.57 2.42
CA LEU A 186 -19.81 -1.39 1.33
C LEU A 186 -18.83 -2.48 0.89
N CYS A 187 -17.53 -2.17 0.80
CA CYS A 187 -16.50 -3.14 0.45
C CYS A 187 -16.43 -4.27 1.48
N LEU A 188 -16.42 -3.95 2.78
CA LEU A 188 -16.41 -4.94 3.84
C LEU A 188 -17.67 -5.83 3.80
N GLU A 189 -18.86 -5.22 3.71
CA GLU A 189 -20.12 -5.96 3.66
C GLU A 189 -20.18 -6.89 2.43
N SER A 190 -19.80 -6.37 1.26
CA SER A 190 -19.78 -7.16 0.02
C SER A 190 -18.78 -8.32 0.12
N THR A 191 -17.61 -8.08 0.70
CA THR A 191 -16.57 -9.10 0.90
C THR A 191 -17.05 -10.22 1.84
N LEU A 192 -17.69 -9.88 2.96
CA LEU A 192 -18.24 -10.87 3.90
C LEU A 192 -19.33 -11.71 3.25
N ARG A 193 -20.22 -11.09 2.47
CA ARG A 193 -21.25 -11.82 1.71
C ARG A 193 -20.63 -12.74 0.66
N LEU A 194 -19.61 -12.27 -0.06
CA LEU A 194 -18.89 -13.06 -1.06
C LEU A 194 -18.23 -14.29 -0.43
N CYS A 195 -17.64 -14.12 0.75
CA CYS A 195 -17.04 -15.23 1.51
C CYS A 195 -18.07 -16.13 2.21
N GLY A 196 -19.37 -15.83 2.11
CA GLY A 196 -20.43 -16.61 2.79
C GLY A 196 -20.36 -16.52 4.33
N SER A 197 -19.73 -15.46 4.87
CA SER A 197 -19.62 -15.28 6.32
C SER A 197 -20.95 -14.84 6.93
N SER A 198 -21.40 -15.58 7.95
CA SER A 198 -22.52 -15.17 8.82
C SER A 198 -22.07 -14.32 10.00
N ALA A 199 -20.76 -14.27 10.27
CA ALA A 199 -20.17 -13.50 11.36
C ALA A 199 -20.01 -12.03 10.98
N ARG A 200 -20.37 -11.11 11.88
CA ARG A 200 -20.01 -9.70 11.76
C ARG A 200 -18.69 -9.44 12.51
N PRO A 201 -17.77 -8.63 11.95
CA PRO A 201 -16.54 -8.27 12.65
C PRO A 201 -16.87 -7.58 13.99
N THR A 202 -16.09 -7.89 15.00
CA THR A 202 -16.16 -7.16 16.28
C THR A 202 -15.64 -5.75 16.05
N ALA A 203 -16.46 -4.74 16.40
CA ALA A 203 -16.06 -3.35 16.23
C ALA A 203 -14.79 -3.08 17.07
N SER A 204 -13.68 -2.76 16.43
CA SER A 204 -12.47 -2.27 17.08
C SER A 204 -12.80 -0.89 17.69
N ARG A 205 -12.66 -0.78 19.03
CA ARG A 205 -12.76 0.47 19.78
C ARG A 205 -11.49 1.30 19.63
#